data_b9ec26154f77b905f262e858e7162730
#
_entry.id   b9ec26154f77b905f262e858e7162730
#
_cell.length_a   1.000
_cell.length_b   1.000
_cell.length_c   1.000
_cell.angle_alpha   90.00
_cell.angle_beta   90.00
_cell.angle_gamma   90.00
#
_symmetry.space_group_name_H-M   'P 1'
#
loop_
_entity.id
_entity.type
_entity.pdbx_description
1 polymer ?
#
loop_
_entity_poly.entity_id
_entity_poly.type
_entity_poly.pdbx_seq_one_letter_code
_entity_poly.pdbx_strand_id
1 'polypeptide(L)'
;VSMGHLMGLFNASWLGIPPTGKLVFLHYCEFNRIRNGRITEQAMFVDIPHLMLQAGLQPFPAQTGAQLIQPGPQGHDGLLLSDQPEDEGRRTLAAINAMIADLGQWNLGLPLEEELARTW
;
A
#
# COMPACT_ATOMS: atom_id res chain seq x y z
N VAL A 1 8.88 -5.14 -8.77
CA VAL A 1 7.96 -4.97 -7.64
C VAL A 1 8.06 -6.20 -6.76
N SER A 2 8.12 -6.00 -5.45
CA SER A 2 8.06 -7.07 -4.45
C SER A 2 6.97 -6.72 -3.44
N MET A 3 6.17 -7.70 -3.06
CA MET A 3 5.12 -7.54 -2.06
C MET A 3 5.12 -8.75 -1.14
N GLY A 4 4.82 -8.53 0.13
CA GLY A 4 4.77 -9.64 1.09
C GLY A 4 4.67 -9.17 2.53
N HIS A 5 5.14 -10.03 3.41
CA HIS A 5 5.16 -9.80 4.85
C HIS A 5 6.58 -9.98 5.38
N LEU A 6 7.07 -8.98 6.07
CA LEU A 6 8.21 -9.16 6.96
C LEU A 6 7.67 -9.76 8.26
N MET A 7 8.34 -10.77 8.77
CA MET A 7 7.95 -11.48 9.98
C MET A 7 9.09 -11.48 10.98
N GLY A 8 8.81 -11.18 12.24
CA GLY A 8 9.82 -11.16 13.27
C GLY A 8 9.27 -11.05 14.67
N LEU A 9 10.12 -11.33 15.67
CA LEU A 9 9.81 -11.08 17.07
C LEU A 9 9.95 -9.58 17.35
N PHE A 10 8.87 -8.97 17.83
CA PHE A 10 8.85 -7.55 18.14
C PHE A 10 9.30 -7.31 19.57
N ASN A 11 10.62 -7.31 19.78
CA ASN A 11 11.26 -7.27 21.10
C ASN A 11 11.80 -5.88 21.49
N ALA A 12 11.79 -4.92 20.57
CA ALA A 12 12.25 -3.56 20.82
C ALA A 12 11.22 -2.55 20.35
N SER A 13 11.16 -1.39 21.00
CA SER A 13 10.29 -0.29 20.54
C SER A 13 10.73 0.22 19.18
N TRP A 14 9.77 0.46 18.29
CA TRP A 14 10.02 1.02 16.96
C TRP A 14 8.95 2.06 16.61
N LEU A 15 9.36 3.25 16.19
CA LEU A 15 8.48 4.40 15.89
C LEU A 15 7.50 4.74 17.04
N GLY A 16 7.91 4.56 18.29
CA GLY A 16 7.05 4.78 19.44
C GLY A 16 6.06 3.64 19.73
N ILE A 17 6.02 2.59 18.89
CA ILE A 17 5.20 1.40 19.12
C ILE A 17 5.91 0.52 20.15
N PRO A 18 5.25 0.13 21.28
CA PRO A 18 5.88 -0.68 22.30
C PRO A 18 6.10 -2.11 21.82
N PRO A 19 7.16 -2.78 22.32
CA PRO A 19 7.42 -4.18 21.97
C PRO A 19 6.33 -5.09 22.53
N THR A 20 5.98 -6.13 21.78
CA THR A 20 4.98 -7.14 22.21
C THR A 20 5.61 -8.40 22.76
N GLY A 21 6.89 -8.67 22.48
CA GLY A 21 7.55 -9.95 22.73
C GLY A 21 6.95 -11.10 21.91
N LYS A 22 6.11 -10.81 20.95
CA LYS A 22 5.40 -11.78 20.10
C LYS A 22 5.84 -11.67 18.65
N LEU A 23 5.52 -12.69 17.88
CA LEU A 23 5.66 -12.67 16.42
C LEU A 23 4.67 -11.66 15.86
N VAL A 24 5.17 -10.78 15.01
CA VAL A 24 4.37 -9.81 14.26
C VAL A 24 4.65 -9.90 12.77
N PHE A 25 3.70 -9.42 11.98
CA PHE A 25 3.78 -9.35 10.53
C PHE A 25 3.71 -7.88 10.10
N LEU A 26 4.62 -7.47 9.27
CA LEU A 26 4.63 -6.15 8.66
C LEU A 26 4.44 -6.30 7.15
N HIS A 27 3.29 -5.90 6.64
CA HIS A 27 3.02 -5.91 5.21
C HIS A 27 3.91 -4.88 4.52
N TYR A 28 4.44 -5.21 3.36
CA TYR A 28 5.22 -4.30 2.56
C TYR A 28 4.92 -4.43 1.08
N CYS A 29 5.14 -3.33 0.39
CA CYS A 29 5.23 -3.26 -1.06
C CYS A 29 6.46 -2.46 -1.45
N GLU A 30 7.29 -3.01 -2.32
CA GLU A 30 8.57 -2.45 -2.71
C GLU A 30 8.65 -2.31 -4.22
N PHE A 31 9.08 -1.15 -4.67
CA PHE A 31 9.32 -0.83 -6.07
C PHE A 31 10.80 -0.56 -6.28
N ASN A 32 11.41 -1.30 -7.18
CA ASN A 32 12.82 -1.17 -7.51
C ASN A 32 12.98 -0.78 -8.98
N ARG A 33 13.75 0.26 -9.23
CA ARG A 33 14.21 0.59 -10.57
C ARG A 33 15.57 -0.06 -10.81
N ILE A 34 15.65 -0.90 -11.84
CA ILE A 34 16.87 -1.61 -12.17
C ILE A 34 17.45 -1.02 -13.47
N ARG A 35 18.72 -0.66 -13.42
CA ARG A 35 19.51 -0.27 -14.60
C ARG A 35 20.85 -1.01 -14.59
N ASN A 36 21.20 -1.62 -15.70
CA ASN A 36 22.47 -2.37 -15.85
C ASN A 36 22.69 -3.41 -14.74
N GLY A 37 21.63 -4.15 -14.37
CA GLY A 37 21.66 -5.18 -13.33
C GLY A 37 21.81 -4.66 -11.89
N ARG A 38 21.64 -3.35 -11.65
CA ARG A 38 21.73 -2.72 -10.33
C ARG A 38 20.47 -1.96 -10.00
N ILE A 39 20.06 -2.02 -8.74
CA ILE A 39 19.00 -1.16 -8.22
C ILE A 39 19.54 0.27 -8.16
N THR A 40 18.87 1.18 -8.85
CA THR A 40 19.23 2.61 -8.90
C THR A 40 18.28 3.47 -8.09
N GLU A 41 17.05 3.01 -7.91
CA GLU A 41 16.04 3.68 -7.11
C GLU A 41 15.19 2.62 -6.41
N GLN A 42 14.77 2.92 -5.19
CA GLN A 42 13.92 2.05 -4.39
C GLN A 42 12.89 2.89 -3.65
N ALA A 43 11.66 2.43 -3.66
CA ALA A 43 10.58 2.94 -2.81
C ALA A 43 9.93 1.76 -2.09
N MET A 44 9.80 1.87 -0.76
CA MET A 44 9.20 0.83 0.06
C MET A 44 8.07 1.44 0.89
N PHE A 45 6.93 0.79 0.87
CA PHE A 45 5.75 1.12 1.64
C PHE A 45 5.51 -0.01 2.63
N VAL A 46 5.20 0.36 3.88
CA VAL A 46 4.94 -0.61 4.96
C VAL A 46 3.65 -0.24 5.69
N ASP A 47 2.92 -1.26 6.15
CA ASP A 47 1.66 -1.10 6.86
C ASP A 47 1.91 -0.94 8.37
N ILE A 48 2.31 0.25 8.78
CA ILE A 48 2.52 0.61 10.18
C ILE A 48 1.21 0.52 11.00
N PRO A 49 0.04 0.98 10.51
CA PRO A 49 -1.21 0.83 11.23
C PRO A 49 -1.54 -0.63 11.60
N HIS A 50 -1.29 -1.57 10.71
CA HIS A 50 -1.50 -2.99 11.01
C HIS A 50 -0.53 -3.50 12.09
N LEU A 51 0.73 -3.04 12.10
CA LEU A 51 1.67 -3.36 13.18
C LEU A 51 1.19 -2.77 14.52
N MET A 52 0.66 -1.53 14.51
CA MET A 52 0.08 -0.91 15.71
C MET A 52 -1.08 -1.74 16.28
N LEU A 53 -1.98 -2.23 15.42
CA LEU A 53 -3.08 -3.11 15.84
C LEU A 53 -2.56 -4.40 16.50
N GLN A 54 -1.51 -5.01 15.94
CA GLN A 54 -0.89 -6.19 16.52
C GLN A 54 -0.23 -5.89 17.88
N ALA A 55 0.21 -4.67 18.10
CA ALA A 55 0.73 -4.18 19.38
C ALA A 55 -0.36 -3.73 20.36
N GLY A 56 -1.65 -3.90 20.02
CA GLY A 56 -2.78 -3.51 20.84
C GLY A 56 -3.11 -2.03 20.83
N LEU A 57 -2.54 -1.27 19.90
CA LEU A 57 -2.84 0.15 19.69
C LEU A 57 -3.99 0.29 18.67
N GLN A 58 -4.79 1.33 18.82
CA GLN A 58 -5.89 1.65 17.90
C GLN A 58 -5.57 2.95 17.16
N PRO A 59 -4.88 2.87 16.00
CA PRO A 59 -4.50 4.06 15.24
C PRO A 59 -5.67 4.77 14.55
N PHE A 60 -6.81 4.08 14.41
CA PHE A 60 -8.01 4.57 13.75
C PHE A 60 -9.24 4.44 14.66
N PRO A 61 -10.35 5.15 14.37
CA PRO A 61 -11.63 4.89 15.00
C PRO A 61 -12.05 3.42 14.87
N ALA A 62 -12.99 2.98 15.72
CA ALA A 62 -13.52 1.63 15.68
C ALA A 62 -14.02 1.28 14.27
N GLN A 63 -13.58 0.16 13.75
CA GLN A 63 -14.01 -0.31 12.43
C GLN A 63 -15.48 -0.72 12.45
N THR A 64 -16.21 -0.32 11.42
CA THR A 64 -17.63 -0.65 11.24
C THR A 64 -17.85 -1.87 10.34
N GLY A 65 -16.79 -2.41 9.75
CA GLY A 65 -16.83 -3.55 8.83
C GLY A 65 -15.88 -4.67 9.23
N ALA A 66 -15.93 -5.78 8.50
CA ALA A 66 -15.02 -6.90 8.69
C ALA A 66 -13.59 -6.52 8.27
N GLN A 67 -12.62 -6.87 9.12
CA GLN A 67 -11.21 -6.78 8.77
C GLN A 67 -10.84 -8.00 7.91
N LEU A 68 -10.58 -7.77 6.63
CA LEU A 68 -10.10 -8.82 5.73
C LEU A 68 -8.57 -8.86 5.79
N ILE A 69 -8.05 -10.04 6.14
CA ILE A 69 -6.63 -10.35 5.94
C ILE A 69 -6.53 -11.02 4.58
N GLN A 70 -5.96 -10.31 3.61
CA GLN A 70 -5.69 -10.90 2.31
C GLN A 70 -4.29 -11.52 2.33
N PRO A 71 -4.14 -12.81 2.00
CA PRO A 71 -2.83 -13.39 1.79
C PRO A 71 -2.14 -12.66 0.62
N GLY A 72 -0.81 -12.51 0.70
CA GLY A 72 -0.02 -12.01 -0.41
C GLY A 72 -0.19 -12.90 -1.65
N PRO A 73 0.15 -12.40 -2.85
CA PRO A 73 0.09 -13.20 -4.07
C PRO A 73 0.96 -14.44 -3.94
N GLN A 74 0.37 -15.61 -4.19
CA GLN A 74 1.05 -16.90 -4.10
C GLN A 74 1.72 -17.34 -5.41
N GLY A 75 1.48 -16.62 -6.49
CA GLY A 75 2.03 -16.87 -7.80
C GLY A 75 2.30 -15.57 -8.55
N HIS A 76 2.68 -15.68 -9.80
CA HIS A 76 2.86 -14.52 -10.68
C HIS A 76 1.61 -14.22 -11.52
N ASP A 77 0.46 -14.71 -11.09
CA ASP A 77 -0.83 -14.49 -11.75
C ASP A 77 -1.15 -12.99 -11.74
N GLY A 78 -1.37 -12.40 -12.85
CA GLY A 78 -1.59 -10.96 -12.99
C GLY A 78 -0.32 -10.13 -13.17
N LEU A 79 0.87 -10.73 -13.18
CA LEU A 79 2.08 -10.07 -13.63
C LEU A 79 2.29 -10.33 -15.12
N LEU A 80 2.30 -9.30 -15.93
CA LEU A 80 2.70 -9.36 -17.32
C LEU A 80 4.24 -9.32 -17.38
N LEU A 81 4.87 -10.47 -17.60
CA LEU A 81 6.33 -10.60 -17.68
C LEU A 81 6.89 -10.31 -19.08
N SER A 82 6.02 -10.21 -20.08
CA SER A 82 6.40 -9.82 -21.44
C SER A 82 6.41 -8.29 -21.56
N ASP A 83 7.28 -7.78 -22.42
CA ASP A 83 7.30 -6.36 -22.75
C ASP A 83 5.95 -5.95 -23.36
N GLN A 84 5.39 -4.89 -22.81
CA GLN A 84 4.13 -4.30 -23.27
C GLN A 84 4.43 -3.05 -24.09
N PRO A 85 3.53 -2.65 -25.04
CA PRO A 85 3.69 -1.41 -25.76
C PRO A 85 3.87 -0.21 -24.80
N GLU A 86 4.85 0.62 -25.07
CA GLU A 86 5.20 1.74 -24.20
C GLU A 86 4.06 2.77 -24.05
N ASP A 87 3.22 2.91 -25.07
CA ASP A 87 2.05 3.79 -25.04
C ASP A 87 0.97 3.29 -24.08
N GLU A 88 0.84 1.99 -23.83
CA GLU A 88 -0.05 1.40 -22.82
C GLU A 88 0.35 1.86 -21.40
N GLY A 89 1.64 1.78 -21.08
CA GLY A 89 2.18 2.26 -19.81
C GLY A 89 1.94 3.75 -19.61
N ARG A 90 2.12 4.56 -20.66
CA ARG A 90 1.84 6.01 -20.59
C ARG A 90 0.36 6.32 -20.37
N ARG A 91 -0.54 5.60 -21.05
CA ARG A 91 -2.00 5.76 -20.85
C ARG A 91 -2.42 5.37 -19.44
N THR A 92 -1.94 4.24 -18.94
CA THR A 92 -2.21 3.79 -17.58
C THR A 92 -1.70 4.79 -16.55
N LEU A 93 -0.47 5.29 -16.71
CA LEU A 93 0.09 6.29 -15.81
C LEU A 93 -0.72 7.60 -15.84
N ALA A 94 -1.16 8.04 -17.02
CA ALA A 94 -2.00 9.22 -17.14
C ALA A 94 -3.35 9.05 -16.43
N ALA A 95 -4.00 7.89 -16.57
CA ALA A 95 -5.24 7.58 -15.88
C ALA A 95 -5.07 7.54 -14.35
N ILE A 96 -4.00 6.92 -13.86
CA ILE A 96 -3.69 6.88 -12.41
C ILE A 96 -3.42 8.30 -11.87
N ASN A 97 -2.65 9.10 -12.59
CA ASN A 97 -2.37 10.47 -12.17
C ASN A 97 -3.62 11.35 -12.15
N ALA A 98 -4.53 11.18 -13.12
CA ALA A 98 -5.82 11.85 -13.13
C ALA A 98 -6.66 11.44 -11.90
N MET A 99 -6.78 10.14 -11.63
CA MET A 99 -7.48 9.64 -10.46
C MET A 99 -6.90 10.19 -9.16
N ILE A 100 -5.57 10.23 -9.01
CA ILE A 100 -4.92 10.81 -7.81
C ILE A 100 -5.21 12.29 -7.68
N ALA A 101 -5.21 13.04 -8.78
CA ALA A 101 -5.54 14.46 -8.79
C ALA A 101 -6.99 14.70 -8.36
N ASP A 102 -7.93 13.89 -8.84
CA ASP A 102 -9.34 13.97 -8.50
C ASP A 102 -9.56 13.60 -7.01
N LEU A 103 -8.93 12.54 -6.52
CA LEU A 103 -8.96 12.18 -5.10
C LEU A 103 -8.35 13.27 -4.21
N GLY A 104 -7.36 14.00 -4.69
CA GLY A 104 -6.78 15.16 -3.99
C GLY A 104 -7.76 16.34 -3.84
N GLN A 105 -8.83 16.37 -4.61
CA GLN A 105 -9.91 17.37 -4.51
C GLN A 105 -11.08 16.91 -3.62
N TRP A 106 -10.98 15.74 -3.03
CA TRP A 106 -11.98 15.22 -2.11
C TRP A 106 -12.12 16.11 -0.87
N ASN A 107 -13.33 16.19 -0.33
CA ASN A 107 -13.65 17.00 0.84
C ASN A 107 -13.65 18.53 0.58
N LEU A 108 -14.22 18.93 -0.53
CA LEU A 108 -14.45 20.34 -0.88
C LEU A 108 -15.61 20.98 -0.07
N GLY A 109 -16.22 20.22 0.84
CA GLY A 109 -17.39 20.66 1.61
C GLY A 109 -18.69 20.65 0.79
N LEU A 110 -18.70 19.93 -0.33
CA LEU A 110 -19.90 19.72 -1.14
C LEU A 110 -20.72 18.55 -0.59
N PRO A 111 -22.01 18.45 -0.95
CA PRO A 111 -22.78 17.24 -0.70
C PRO A 111 -22.10 16.02 -1.31
N LEU A 112 -22.16 14.88 -0.59
CA LEU A 112 -21.47 13.64 -0.98
C LEU A 112 -21.77 13.22 -2.43
N GLU A 113 -23.01 13.39 -2.86
CA GLU A 113 -23.44 13.05 -4.23
C GLU A 113 -22.71 13.90 -5.30
N GLU A 114 -22.47 15.18 -5.00
CA GLU A 114 -21.73 16.07 -5.90
C GLU A 114 -20.24 15.77 -5.89
N GLU A 115 -19.68 15.43 -4.73
CA GLU A 115 -18.27 15.01 -4.63
C GLU A 115 -18.05 13.71 -5.39
N LEU A 116 -18.93 12.72 -5.22
CA LEU A 116 -18.87 11.45 -5.96
C LEU A 116 -18.97 11.65 -7.47
N ALA A 117 -19.87 12.48 -7.94
CA ALA A 117 -20.08 12.74 -9.37
C ALA A 117 -18.86 13.44 -10.05
N ARG A 118 -17.99 14.06 -9.26
CA ARG A 118 -16.76 14.70 -9.77
C ARG A 118 -15.56 13.74 -9.84
N THR A 119 -15.57 12.72 -8.98
CA THR A 119 -14.41 11.83 -8.77
C THR A 119 -14.57 10.49 -9.49
N TRP A 120 -15.79 10.15 -9.90
CA TRP A 120 -16.16 8.90 -10.58
C TRP A 120 -16.98 9.16 -11.85
#